data_1d2394b1079b501ed94097f9fd5746cc
#
_entry.id   1d2394b1079b501ed94097f9fd5746cc
#
_cell.length_a   1.000
_cell.length_b   1.000
_cell.length_c   1.000
_cell.angle_alpha   90.00
_cell.angle_beta   90.00
_cell.angle_gamma   90.00
#
_symmetry.space_group_name_H-M   'P 1'
#
loop_
_entity.id
_entity.type
_entity.pdbx_description
1 polymer ?
#
loop_
_entity_poly.entity_id
_entity_poly.type
_entity_poly.pdbx_seq_one_letter_code
_entity_poly.pdbx_strand_id
1 'polypeptide(L)'
;DRPDFYFNLGATQDPRSTLIGNTHFDSKKGTYFSKSLFVEAIQTPNAVILLDELSRAHPDAWNILMTVLDYGQRYLRLDEQNGQQTIKVANGVTFIATANIGNEYTSTRQLDKALMDRFTIVEMDLLNKEEENELLSYMFPNVDSKVIESVATIAGITRVEANSETARV
;
A
#
# COMPACT_ATOMS: atom_id res chain seq x y z
N ASP A 1 15.93 -9.46 11.31
CA ASP A 1 14.67 -8.73 11.11
C ASP A 1 14.97 -7.41 10.41
N ARG A 2 14.12 -7.02 9.45
CA ARG A 2 14.21 -5.74 8.74
C ARG A 2 13.22 -4.78 9.38
N PRO A 3 13.54 -3.48 9.53
CA PRO A 3 12.54 -2.48 9.91
C PRO A 3 11.38 -2.49 8.91
N ASP A 4 10.15 -2.43 9.40
CA ASP A 4 8.95 -2.38 8.56
C ASP A 4 8.05 -1.20 8.90
N PHE A 5 7.40 -0.66 7.87
CA PHE A 5 6.50 0.47 7.96
C PHE A 5 5.27 0.22 7.10
N TYR A 6 4.11 0.61 7.62
CA TYR A 6 2.83 0.44 6.95
C TYR A 6 2.15 1.79 6.73
N PHE A 7 1.66 2.04 5.51
CA PHE A 7 0.91 3.23 5.14
C PHE A 7 -0.33 2.87 4.34
N ASN A 8 -1.51 3.10 4.91
CA ASN A 8 -2.77 2.98 4.15
C ASN A 8 -3.02 4.28 3.40
N LEU A 9 -2.83 4.24 2.09
CA LEU A 9 -2.98 5.40 1.21
C LEU A 9 -4.43 5.66 0.80
N GLY A 10 -5.28 4.63 0.86
CA GLY A 10 -6.71 4.76 0.55
C GLY A 10 -7.50 5.54 1.58
N ALA A 11 -7.05 5.54 2.84
CA ALA A 11 -7.68 6.28 3.94
C ALA A 11 -7.13 7.71 4.07
N THR A 12 -6.10 8.09 3.33
CA THR A 12 -5.41 9.37 3.45
C THR A 12 -6.14 10.47 2.68
N GLN A 13 -6.65 11.47 3.40
CA GLN A 13 -7.29 12.65 2.80
C GLN A 13 -6.27 13.74 2.40
N ASP A 14 -5.18 13.87 3.15
CA ASP A 14 -4.07 14.79 2.88
C ASP A 14 -2.77 14.02 2.65
N PRO A 15 -2.42 13.72 1.39
CA PRO A 15 -1.21 12.98 1.04
C PRO A 15 0.08 13.72 1.41
N ARG A 16 0.08 15.04 1.34
CA ARG A 16 1.28 15.83 1.66
C ARG A 16 1.60 15.71 3.14
N SER A 17 0.61 15.87 4.00
CA SER A 17 0.75 15.68 5.44
C SER A 17 1.28 14.29 5.79
N THR A 18 0.72 13.26 5.17
CA THR A 18 1.08 11.86 5.45
C THR A 18 2.46 11.48 4.91
N LEU A 19 2.81 11.90 3.70
CA LEU A 19 4.05 11.49 3.03
C LEU A 19 5.21 12.47 3.20
N ILE A 20 4.93 13.75 3.43
CA ILE A 20 5.95 14.80 3.55
C ILE A 20 6.05 15.29 4.98
N GLY A 21 4.94 15.77 5.55
CA GLY A 21 4.88 16.31 6.89
C GLY A 21 4.09 17.61 6.95
N ASN A 22 4.13 18.25 8.11
CA ASN A 22 3.32 19.44 8.41
C ASN A 22 4.15 20.60 8.95
N THR A 23 3.69 21.81 8.62
CA THR A 23 4.19 23.02 9.25
C THR A 23 3.35 23.32 10.47
N HIS A 24 4.00 23.50 11.62
CA HIS A 24 3.40 23.84 12.90
C HIS A 24 3.86 25.21 13.36
N PHE A 25 3.03 25.87 14.16
CA PHE A 25 3.37 27.09 14.87
C PHE A 25 3.41 26.81 16.38
N ASP A 26 4.50 27.16 16.99
CA ASP A 26 4.67 27.15 18.45
C ASP A 26 4.98 28.54 18.93
N SER A 27 4.32 29.02 20.02
CA SER A 27 4.45 30.37 20.51
C SER A 27 5.87 30.73 21.02
N LYS A 28 6.69 29.71 21.35
CA LYS A 28 8.07 29.87 21.82
C LYS A 28 9.11 29.63 20.75
N LYS A 29 8.83 28.68 19.83
CA LYS A 29 9.77 28.24 18.79
C LYS A 29 9.49 28.87 17.41
N GLY A 30 8.36 29.56 17.26
CA GLY A 30 7.92 30.06 15.97
C GLY A 30 7.39 28.98 15.06
N THR A 31 7.43 29.21 13.75
CA THR A 31 7.01 28.25 12.74
C THR A 31 8.10 27.22 12.52
N TYR A 32 7.76 25.93 12.57
CA TYR A 32 8.67 24.83 12.30
C TYR A 32 8.01 23.74 11.46
N PHE A 33 8.80 23.02 10.69
CA PHE A 33 8.35 21.89 9.88
C PHE A 33 8.63 20.57 10.61
N SER A 34 7.60 19.70 10.69
CA SER A 34 7.69 18.34 11.22
C SER A 34 7.61 17.33 10.08
N LYS A 35 8.65 16.54 9.91
CA LYS A 35 8.69 15.45 8.90
C LYS A 35 7.69 14.37 9.27
N SER A 36 7.12 13.73 8.26
CA SER A 36 6.22 12.58 8.44
C SER A 36 7.00 11.30 8.78
N LEU A 37 6.28 10.29 9.26
CA LEU A 37 6.83 8.94 9.45
C LEU A 37 7.34 8.34 8.12
N PHE A 38 6.73 8.68 6.99
CA PHE A 38 7.19 8.22 5.69
C PHE A 38 8.60 8.73 5.34
N VAL A 39 8.90 9.98 5.68
CA VAL A 39 10.25 10.54 5.51
C VAL A 39 11.28 9.78 6.35
N GLU A 40 10.92 9.38 7.57
CA GLU A 40 11.77 8.54 8.42
C GLU A 40 11.93 7.14 7.81
N ALA A 41 10.84 6.53 7.38
CA ALA A 41 10.83 5.20 6.77
C ALA A 41 11.76 5.10 5.56
N ILE A 42 11.69 6.07 4.63
CA ILE A 42 12.56 6.05 3.43
C ILE A 42 14.03 6.34 3.73
N GLN A 43 14.36 6.92 4.88
CA GLN A 43 15.72 7.15 5.35
C GLN A 43 16.27 6.00 6.19
N THR A 44 15.45 5.02 6.56
CA THR A 44 15.84 3.87 7.37
C THR A 44 16.44 2.78 6.47
N PRO A 45 17.75 2.48 6.58
CA PRO A 45 18.37 1.47 5.73
C PRO A 45 17.71 0.09 5.86
N ASN A 46 17.58 -0.61 4.73
CA ASN A 46 16.97 -1.94 4.63
C ASN A 46 15.50 -2.01 5.08
N ALA A 47 14.80 -0.89 5.24
CA ALA A 47 13.39 -0.90 5.58
C ALA A 47 12.54 -1.59 4.49
N VAL A 48 11.44 -2.21 4.94
CA VAL A 48 10.34 -2.67 4.09
C VAL A 48 9.17 -1.72 4.30
N ILE A 49 8.70 -1.11 3.23
CA ILE A 49 7.61 -0.12 3.27
C ILE A 49 6.43 -0.67 2.49
N LEU A 50 5.32 -0.93 3.19
CA LEU A 50 4.06 -1.37 2.61
C LEU A 50 3.18 -0.15 2.34
N LEU A 51 2.83 0.04 1.06
CA LEU A 51 1.90 1.06 0.56
C LEU A 51 0.56 0.38 0.24
N ASP A 52 -0.34 0.40 1.18
CA ASP A 52 -1.62 -0.31 1.06
C ASP A 52 -2.67 0.55 0.36
N GLU A 53 -3.55 -0.09 -0.40
CA GLU A 53 -4.64 0.53 -1.15
C GLU A 53 -4.17 1.61 -2.15
N LEU A 54 -3.06 1.38 -2.85
CA LEU A 54 -2.45 2.35 -3.77
C LEU A 54 -3.44 2.84 -4.87
N SER A 55 -4.33 1.98 -5.34
CA SER A 55 -5.38 2.32 -6.34
C SER A 55 -6.46 3.26 -5.80
N ARG A 56 -6.60 3.39 -4.48
CA ARG A 56 -7.54 4.31 -3.82
C ARG A 56 -6.89 5.61 -3.39
N ALA A 57 -5.57 5.70 -3.48
CA ALA A 57 -4.83 6.88 -3.06
C ALA A 57 -5.21 8.13 -3.86
N HIS A 58 -5.09 9.30 -3.23
CA HIS A 58 -5.24 10.57 -3.92
C HIS A 58 -4.13 10.74 -4.98
N PRO A 59 -4.39 11.32 -6.17
CA PRO A 59 -3.39 11.51 -7.21
C PRO A 59 -2.12 12.25 -6.76
N ASP A 60 -2.24 13.16 -5.79
CA ASP A 60 -1.08 13.85 -5.23
C ASP A 60 -0.12 12.90 -4.50
N ALA A 61 -0.64 11.81 -3.89
CA ALA A 61 0.21 10.76 -3.33
C ALA A 61 1.04 10.08 -4.42
N TRP A 62 0.44 9.79 -5.57
CA TRP A 62 1.15 9.20 -6.71
C TRP A 62 2.26 10.10 -7.21
N ASN A 63 1.99 11.42 -7.35
CA ASN A 63 2.99 12.40 -7.78
C ASN A 63 4.18 12.47 -6.81
N ILE A 64 3.93 12.43 -5.49
CA ILE A 64 4.98 12.41 -4.46
C ILE A 64 5.81 11.12 -4.57
N LEU A 65 5.15 9.97 -4.80
CA LEU A 65 5.81 8.67 -4.86
C LEU A 65 6.62 8.46 -6.15
N MET A 66 6.32 9.17 -7.24
CA MET A 66 6.96 8.97 -8.54
C MET A 66 8.49 8.99 -8.46
N THR A 67 9.08 9.99 -7.80
CA THR A 67 10.54 10.11 -7.67
C THR A 67 11.12 9.19 -6.61
N VAL A 68 10.34 8.86 -5.58
CA VAL A 68 10.74 7.94 -4.50
C VAL A 68 10.86 6.50 -5.01
N LEU A 69 9.92 6.09 -5.87
CA LEU A 69 9.85 4.73 -6.43
C LEU A 69 10.73 4.55 -7.66
N ASP A 70 11.10 5.62 -8.34
CA ASP A 70 11.90 5.56 -9.55
C ASP A 70 13.30 5.02 -9.27
N TYR A 71 13.68 3.94 -9.98
CA TYR A 71 14.95 3.25 -9.74
C TYR A 71 16.17 4.18 -9.93
N GLY A 72 16.13 5.11 -10.88
CA GLY A 72 17.21 6.03 -11.19
C GLY A 72 17.25 7.28 -10.30
N GLN A 73 16.15 7.61 -9.61
CA GLN A 73 16.03 8.86 -8.85
C GLN A 73 16.11 8.63 -7.34
N ARG A 74 15.18 7.84 -6.77
CA ARG A 74 15.18 7.43 -5.37
C ARG A 74 15.31 8.61 -4.40
N TYR A 75 14.47 9.65 -4.56
CA TYR A 75 14.47 10.81 -3.67
C TYR A 75 13.07 11.38 -3.45
N LEU A 76 12.89 12.09 -2.34
CA LEU A 76 11.73 12.92 -1.99
C LEU A 76 12.18 14.37 -1.85
N ARG A 77 11.42 15.32 -2.42
CA ARG A 77 11.64 16.76 -2.23
C ARG A 77 10.77 17.30 -1.09
N LEU A 78 11.39 18.07 -0.21
CA LEU A 78 10.73 18.80 0.85
C LEU A 78 10.74 20.29 0.52
N ASP A 79 9.80 20.73 -0.32
CA ASP A 79 9.72 22.14 -0.75
C ASP A 79 9.25 23.08 0.39
N GLU A 80 8.58 22.53 1.41
CA GLU A 80 8.09 23.26 2.58
C GLU A 80 9.18 23.60 3.60
N GLN A 81 10.33 22.99 3.51
CA GLN A 81 11.44 23.27 4.41
C GLN A 81 12.33 24.37 3.82
N ASN A 82 12.65 25.40 4.63
CA ASN A 82 13.59 26.45 4.24
C ASN A 82 14.90 25.82 3.75
N GLY A 83 15.20 25.96 2.43
CA GLY A 83 16.39 25.43 1.80
C GLY A 83 16.16 24.25 0.84
N GLN A 84 14.93 23.91 0.45
CA GLN A 84 14.61 22.87 -0.55
C GLN A 84 15.40 21.57 -0.29
N GLN A 85 15.17 20.93 0.83
CA GLN A 85 15.88 19.71 1.17
C GLN A 85 15.41 18.53 0.31
N THR A 86 16.36 17.90 -0.35
CA THR A 86 16.14 16.60 -1.03
C THR A 86 16.51 15.47 -0.09
N ILE A 87 15.57 14.57 0.17
CA ILE A 87 15.76 13.37 0.99
C ILE A 87 15.99 12.19 0.08
N LYS A 88 17.16 11.57 0.14
CA LYS A 88 17.44 10.34 -0.59
C LYS A 88 16.85 9.13 0.13
N VAL A 89 16.30 8.20 -0.65
CA VAL A 89 15.90 6.89 -0.15
C VAL A 89 17.15 6.10 0.23
N ALA A 90 17.18 5.57 1.44
CA ALA A 90 18.32 4.82 1.96
C ALA A 90 18.54 3.50 1.18
N ASN A 91 19.76 2.98 1.26
CA ASN A 91 20.11 1.72 0.63
C ASN A 91 19.30 0.56 1.20
N GLY A 92 18.91 -0.38 0.33
CA GLY A 92 18.17 -1.59 0.72
C GLY A 92 16.70 -1.36 1.05
N VAL A 93 16.16 -0.13 0.96
CA VAL A 93 14.73 0.12 1.12
C VAL A 93 13.95 -0.56 0.01
N THR A 94 12.97 -1.36 0.40
CA THR A 94 12.07 -2.11 -0.50
C THR A 94 10.65 -1.60 -0.32
N PHE A 95 9.96 -1.32 -1.43
CA PHE A 95 8.55 -0.95 -1.42
C PHE A 95 7.71 -2.14 -1.87
N ILE A 96 6.64 -2.41 -1.15
CA ILE A 96 5.57 -3.35 -1.52
C ILE A 96 4.29 -2.54 -1.59
N ALA A 97 3.49 -2.73 -2.63
CA ALA A 97 2.22 -2.04 -2.75
C ALA A 97 1.09 -3.04 -3.00
N THR A 98 -0.09 -2.76 -2.44
CA THR A 98 -1.32 -3.46 -2.78
C THR A 98 -2.22 -2.54 -3.60
N ALA A 99 -2.91 -3.11 -4.55
CA ALA A 99 -3.86 -2.39 -5.38
C ALA A 99 -4.95 -3.34 -5.89
N ASN A 100 -6.19 -2.88 -5.89
CA ASN A 100 -7.27 -3.55 -6.60
C ASN A 100 -7.35 -2.97 -8.01
N ILE A 101 -7.09 -3.79 -9.01
CA ILE A 101 -7.07 -3.41 -10.42
C ILE A 101 -8.18 -4.18 -11.13
N GLY A 102 -9.18 -3.47 -11.65
CA GLY A 102 -10.30 -4.09 -12.36
C GLY A 102 -11.48 -3.13 -12.45
N ASN A 103 -12.33 -3.34 -13.46
CA ASN A 103 -13.52 -2.51 -13.69
C ASN A 103 -14.64 -2.79 -12.67
N GLU A 104 -14.55 -3.91 -11.96
CA GLU A 104 -15.49 -4.34 -10.91
C GLU A 104 -15.34 -3.53 -9.60
N TYR A 105 -14.24 -2.83 -9.43
CA TYR A 105 -13.97 -2.06 -8.20
C TYR A 105 -14.41 -0.61 -8.37
N THR A 106 -15.62 -0.29 -7.94
CA THR A 106 -16.26 1.04 -8.13
C THR A 106 -15.58 2.22 -7.41
N SER A 107 -14.73 1.93 -6.42
CA SER A 107 -14.02 2.95 -5.63
C SER A 107 -12.53 3.07 -5.96
N THR A 108 -12.05 2.36 -6.98
CA THR A 108 -10.66 2.40 -7.40
C THR A 108 -10.47 3.33 -8.57
N ARG A 109 -9.34 4.02 -8.60
CA ARG A 109 -8.91 4.81 -9.75
C ARG A 109 -8.02 3.95 -10.64
N GLN A 110 -8.10 4.16 -11.94
CA GLN A 110 -7.14 3.55 -12.84
C GLN A 110 -5.75 4.07 -12.49
N LEU A 111 -4.84 3.17 -12.10
CA LEU A 111 -3.46 3.53 -11.80
C LEU A 111 -2.78 4.07 -13.06
N ASP A 112 -2.02 5.15 -12.90
CA ASP A 112 -1.17 5.68 -13.96
C ASP A 112 -0.16 4.61 -14.38
N LYS A 113 -0.04 4.40 -15.69
CA LYS A 113 0.93 3.45 -16.26
C LYS A 113 2.36 3.77 -15.82
N ALA A 114 2.72 5.05 -15.73
CA ALA A 114 4.04 5.46 -15.27
C ALA A 114 4.31 5.06 -13.81
N LEU A 115 3.28 5.04 -12.96
CA LEU A 115 3.41 4.52 -11.59
C LEU A 115 3.55 3.00 -11.58
N MET A 116 2.75 2.30 -12.40
CA MET A 116 2.81 0.84 -12.52
C MET A 116 4.17 0.35 -13.03
N ASP A 117 4.79 1.06 -13.97
CA ASP A 117 6.11 0.73 -14.53
C ASP A 117 7.26 0.75 -13.49
N ARG A 118 7.00 1.30 -12.29
CA ARG A 118 7.95 1.32 -11.17
C ARG A 118 7.87 0.09 -10.27
N PHE A 119 6.93 -0.79 -10.52
CA PHE A 119 6.72 -2.02 -9.75
C PHE A 119 6.86 -3.27 -10.63
N THR A 120 7.31 -4.34 -10.03
CA THR A 120 7.06 -5.68 -10.56
C THR A 120 5.66 -6.09 -10.12
N ILE A 121 4.76 -6.29 -11.08
CA ILE A 121 3.37 -6.61 -10.81
C ILE A 121 3.23 -8.12 -10.63
N VAL A 122 2.57 -8.51 -9.55
CA VAL A 122 2.15 -9.88 -9.28
C VAL A 122 0.63 -9.86 -9.16
N GLU A 123 -0.04 -10.53 -10.07
CA GLU A 123 -1.48 -10.74 -10.00
C GLU A 123 -1.76 -11.87 -9.01
N MET A 124 -2.73 -11.63 -8.13
CA MET A 124 -3.15 -12.60 -7.13
C MET A 124 -4.62 -12.95 -7.38
N ASP A 125 -4.86 -14.16 -7.81
CA ASP A 125 -6.19 -14.71 -7.97
C ASP A 125 -6.80 -15.13 -6.63
N LEU A 126 -8.12 -15.33 -6.64
CA LEU A 126 -8.80 -15.94 -5.52
C LEU A 126 -8.38 -17.40 -5.38
N LEU A 127 -8.12 -17.83 -4.16
CA LEU A 127 -7.80 -19.22 -3.88
C LEU A 127 -8.97 -20.12 -4.26
N ASN A 128 -8.68 -21.30 -4.83
CA ASN A 128 -9.67 -22.36 -4.97
C ASN A 128 -9.97 -23.00 -3.61
N LYS A 129 -10.97 -23.91 -3.57
CA LYS A 129 -11.41 -24.55 -2.31
C LYS A 129 -10.27 -25.31 -1.62
N GLU A 130 -9.46 -26.02 -2.39
CA GLU A 130 -8.37 -26.86 -1.89
C GLU A 130 -7.26 -26.00 -1.27
N GLU A 131 -6.84 -24.96 -1.98
CA GLU A 131 -5.82 -24.01 -1.52
C GLU A 131 -6.30 -23.24 -0.28
N GLU A 132 -7.58 -22.85 -0.24
CA GLU A 132 -8.14 -22.18 0.93
C GLU A 132 -8.23 -23.10 2.14
N ASN A 133 -8.60 -24.35 1.94
CA ASN A 133 -8.59 -25.37 3.01
C ASN A 133 -7.18 -25.57 3.57
N GLU A 134 -6.17 -25.65 2.71
CA GLU A 134 -4.76 -25.75 3.13
C GLU A 134 -4.31 -24.53 3.93
N LEU A 135 -4.60 -23.32 3.42
CA LEU A 135 -4.28 -22.07 4.11
C LEU A 135 -4.93 -21.98 5.48
N LEU A 136 -6.24 -22.25 5.55
CA LEU A 136 -7.00 -22.23 6.81
C LEU A 136 -6.46 -23.27 7.82
N SER A 137 -6.09 -24.46 7.34
CA SER A 137 -5.48 -25.49 8.18
C SER A 137 -4.14 -25.05 8.75
N TYR A 138 -3.34 -24.34 7.97
CA TYR A 138 -2.07 -23.78 8.42
C TYR A 138 -2.28 -22.64 9.44
N MET A 139 -3.23 -21.75 9.18
CA MET A 139 -3.52 -20.61 10.05
C MET A 139 -4.17 -21.01 11.38
N PHE A 140 -4.99 -22.05 11.36
CA PHE A 140 -5.79 -22.50 12.51
C PHE A 140 -5.54 -23.97 12.85
N PRO A 141 -4.33 -24.37 13.26
CA PRO A 141 -3.94 -25.76 13.45
C PRO A 141 -4.72 -26.49 14.55
N ASN A 142 -5.41 -25.75 15.43
CA ASN A 142 -6.17 -26.30 16.56
C ASN A 142 -7.69 -26.39 16.25
N VAL A 143 -8.12 -26.01 15.04
CA VAL A 143 -9.53 -26.12 14.64
C VAL A 143 -9.80 -27.47 13.97
N ASP A 144 -10.95 -28.06 14.26
CA ASP A 144 -11.36 -29.32 13.63
C ASP A 144 -11.37 -29.20 12.11
N SER A 145 -10.75 -30.16 11.42
CA SER A 145 -10.62 -30.17 9.96
C SER A 145 -11.96 -30.14 9.23
N LYS A 146 -13.03 -30.70 9.80
CA LYS A 146 -14.37 -30.67 9.21
C LYS A 146 -14.96 -29.24 9.24
N VAL A 147 -14.64 -28.46 10.26
CA VAL A 147 -15.04 -27.05 10.34
C VAL A 147 -14.31 -26.25 9.26
N ILE A 148 -13.00 -26.44 9.13
CA ILE A 148 -12.19 -25.80 8.09
C ILE A 148 -12.70 -26.15 6.70
N GLU A 149 -12.95 -27.42 6.41
CA GLU A 149 -13.49 -27.89 5.12
C GLU A 149 -14.87 -27.27 4.83
N SER A 150 -15.74 -27.15 5.85
CA SER A 150 -17.05 -26.51 5.72
C SER A 150 -16.92 -25.03 5.38
N VAL A 151 -16.00 -24.31 6.02
CA VAL A 151 -15.74 -22.88 5.75
C VAL A 151 -15.23 -22.69 4.33
N ALA A 152 -14.22 -23.46 3.90
CA ALA A 152 -13.68 -23.40 2.54
C ALA A 152 -14.74 -23.74 1.47
N THR A 153 -15.63 -24.70 1.78
CA THR A 153 -16.73 -25.07 0.88
C THR A 153 -17.74 -23.92 0.73
N ILE A 154 -18.16 -23.29 1.84
CA ILE A 154 -19.09 -22.14 1.81
C ILE A 154 -18.46 -20.98 1.05
N ALA A 155 -17.19 -20.66 1.31
CA ALA A 155 -16.48 -19.59 0.64
C ALA A 155 -16.38 -19.85 -0.89
N GLY A 156 -16.11 -21.09 -1.30
CA GLY A 156 -16.10 -21.48 -2.72
C GLY A 156 -17.46 -21.30 -3.40
N ILE A 157 -18.55 -21.70 -2.73
CA ILE A 157 -19.91 -21.55 -3.28
C ILE A 157 -20.26 -20.06 -3.43
N THR A 158 -20.02 -19.24 -2.42
CA THR A 158 -20.35 -17.81 -2.47
C THR A 158 -19.60 -17.06 -3.56
N ARG A 159 -18.34 -17.44 -3.86
CA ARG A 159 -17.58 -16.86 -4.97
C ARG A 159 -18.17 -17.21 -6.34
N VAL A 160 -18.60 -18.46 -6.53
CA VAL A 160 -19.23 -18.88 -7.77
C VAL A 160 -20.56 -18.13 -8.00
N GLU A 161 -21.38 -17.97 -6.96
CA GLU A 161 -22.62 -17.20 -7.01
C GLU A 161 -22.37 -15.72 -7.33
N ALA A 162 -21.42 -15.07 -6.64
CA ALA A 162 -21.06 -13.68 -6.89
C ALA A 162 -20.60 -13.46 -8.34
N ASN A 163 -19.75 -14.33 -8.87
CA ASN A 163 -19.30 -14.26 -10.27
C ASN A 163 -20.45 -14.47 -11.27
N SER A 164 -21.43 -15.30 -10.95
CA SER A 164 -22.61 -15.53 -11.80
C SER A 164 -23.57 -14.33 -11.83
N GLU A 165 -23.68 -13.57 -10.76
CA GLU A 165 -24.48 -12.34 -10.68
C GLU A 165 -23.82 -11.20 -11.47
N THR A 166 -22.49 -11.05 -11.35
CA THR A 166 -21.72 -10.04 -12.10
C THR A 166 -21.75 -10.28 -13.61
N ALA A 167 -21.84 -11.56 -14.03
CA ALA A 167 -21.97 -11.92 -15.45
C ALA A 167 -23.38 -11.65 -16.04
N ARG A 168 -24.37 -11.27 -15.23
CA ARG A 168 -25.76 -10.98 -15.67
C ARG A 168 -26.06 -9.49 -15.83
N VAL A 169 -25.11 -8.61 -15.58
CA VAL A 169 -25.16 -7.16 -15.81
C VAL A 169 -24.34 -6.81 -17.04
#